data_7901d3abd5dfb4a2eed1e957837c6333
#
_entry.id   7901d3abd5dfb4a2eed1e957837c6333
#
_cell.length_a   1.000
_cell.length_b   1.000
_cell.length_c   1.000
_cell.angle_alpha   90.00
_cell.angle_beta   90.00
_cell.angle_gamma   90.00
#
_symmetry.space_group_name_H-M   'P 1'
#
loop_
_entity.id
_entity.type
_entity.pdbx_description
1 polymer ?
#
loop_
_entity_poly.entity_id
_entity_poly.type
_entity_poly.pdbx_seq_one_letter_code
_entity_poly.pdbx_strand_id
1 'polypeptide(L)'
;CSAEHPVFYEDEVNIHLNSKIGADWQLRGQQKRVVTPGQNEKYYLADALHSGTGKVSYVGGNSKSSALFISLLKHLKLTYRRAKTITLIVDNYIIHKSRETQRWLKENPRFRVIYQPVYSPWVNHVERLWQALHDTITRNHQCRPMWQLLKKVHYFMETMSPFPGGKYGLVKGELRALNLNINNELSP
;
A
#
# COMPACT_ATOMS: atom_id res chain seq x y z
N CYS A 1 10.93 2.40 -18.60
CA CYS A 1 10.53 3.41 -17.61
C CYS A 1 11.49 4.60 -17.67
N SER A 2 10.97 5.80 -17.87
CA SER A 2 11.73 7.03 -17.87
C SER A 2 10.94 8.13 -17.14
N ALA A 3 11.56 9.30 -16.90
CA ALA A 3 10.86 10.42 -16.26
C ALA A 3 9.66 10.94 -17.08
N GLU A 4 9.72 10.82 -18.42
CA GLU A 4 8.61 11.17 -19.29
C GLU A 4 7.56 10.04 -19.45
N HIS A 5 7.94 8.81 -19.19
CA HIS A 5 7.10 7.61 -19.32
C HIS A 5 7.21 6.72 -18.08
N PRO A 6 6.77 7.21 -16.89
CA PRO A 6 6.77 6.40 -15.67
C PRO A 6 5.81 5.22 -15.77
N VAL A 7 6.21 4.12 -15.14
CA VAL A 7 5.43 2.88 -15.03
C VAL A 7 5.27 2.55 -13.55
N PHE A 8 4.06 2.18 -13.16
CA PHE A 8 3.70 1.86 -11.79
C PHE A 8 3.07 0.48 -11.69
N TYR A 9 3.37 -0.23 -10.63
CA TYR A 9 2.53 -1.32 -10.13
C TYR A 9 1.51 -0.72 -9.18
N GLU A 10 0.27 -1.11 -9.32
CA GLU A 10 -0.84 -0.57 -8.54
C GLU A 10 -1.64 -1.68 -7.89
N ASP A 11 -2.12 -1.43 -6.67
CA ASP A 11 -3.00 -2.33 -5.92
C ASP A 11 -3.67 -1.58 -4.75
N GLU A 12 -4.68 -2.20 -4.15
CA GLU A 12 -5.33 -1.69 -2.94
C GLU A 12 -5.21 -2.66 -1.77
N VAL A 13 -4.91 -2.09 -0.61
CA VAL A 13 -4.84 -2.83 0.64
C VAL A 13 -5.92 -2.41 1.63
N ASN A 14 -6.41 -3.38 2.39
CA ASN A 14 -7.37 -3.17 3.46
C ASN A 14 -6.63 -3.07 4.79
N ILE A 15 -6.80 -1.96 5.49
CA ILE A 15 -6.34 -1.77 6.86
C ILE A 15 -7.51 -2.08 7.80
N HIS A 16 -7.36 -3.10 8.63
CA HIS A 16 -8.37 -3.52 9.60
C HIS A 16 -7.97 -3.05 10.98
N LEU A 17 -8.92 -2.48 11.72
CA LEU A 17 -8.71 -2.10 13.12
C LEU A 17 -8.54 -3.33 14.00
N ASN A 18 -9.23 -4.43 13.70
CA ASN A 18 -8.94 -5.71 14.35
C ASN A 18 -7.63 -6.28 13.82
N SER A 19 -6.67 -6.43 14.71
CA SER A 19 -5.34 -6.92 14.39
C SER A 19 -5.37 -8.33 13.80
N LYS A 20 -4.66 -8.56 12.71
CA LYS A 20 -4.38 -9.94 12.27
C LYS A 20 -3.36 -10.55 13.21
N ILE A 21 -3.72 -11.67 13.84
CA ILE A 21 -2.82 -12.40 14.73
C ILE A 21 -1.80 -13.15 13.86
N GLY A 22 -0.53 -13.00 14.18
CA GLY A 22 0.57 -13.70 13.51
C GLY A 22 1.62 -14.17 14.50
N ALA A 23 2.54 -15.00 14.03
CA ALA A 23 3.66 -15.46 14.84
C ALA A 23 4.47 -14.29 15.37
N ASP A 24 4.86 -14.37 16.65
CA ASP A 24 5.69 -13.39 17.34
C ASP A 24 6.67 -14.11 18.27
N TRP A 25 7.83 -13.51 18.51
CA TRP A 25 8.82 -14.07 19.41
C TRP A 25 8.44 -13.75 20.85
N GLN A 26 8.31 -14.79 21.67
CA GLN A 26 8.04 -14.69 23.11
C GLN A 26 9.03 -15.54 23.88
N LEU A 27 9.23 -15.25 25.15
CA LEU A 27 9.94 -16.13 26.05
C LEU A 27 9.22 -17.48 26.13
N ARG A 28 9.98 -18.56 26.22
CA ARG A 28 9.43 -19.92 26.30
C ARG A 28 8.42 -20.01 27.46
N GLY A 29 7.22 -20.49 27.17
CA GLY A 29 6.14 -20.59 28.16
C GLY A 29 5.27 -19.33 28.29
N GLN A 30 5.57 -18.23 27.61
CA GLN A 30 4.74 -17.03 27.59
C GLN A 30 3.93 -16.95 26.30
N GLN A 31 2.67 -16.52 26.42
CA GLN A 31 1.77 -16.29 25.29
C GLN A 31 1.38 -14.81 25.25
N LYS A 32 1.66 -14.15 24.13
CA LYS A 32 1.23 -12.76 23.90
C LYS A 32 -0.29 -12.72 23.71
N ARG A 33 -0.95 -11.93 24.51
CA ARG A 33 -2.38 -11.62 24.33
C ARG A 33 -2.49 -10.33 23.52
N VAL A 34 -3.21 -10.39 22.40
CA VAL A 34 -3.53 -9.23 21.58
C VAL A 34 -4.98 -8.86 21.85
N VAL A 35 -5.19 -7.70 22.46
CA VAL A 35 -6.54 -7.17 22.69
C VAL A 35 -7.03 -6.58 21.37
N THR A 36 -8.11 -7.13 20.84
CA THR A 36 -8.79 -6.58 19.67
C THR A 36 -9.95 -5.67 20.09
N PRO A 37 -10.15 -4.52 19.44
CA PRO A 37 -11.23 -3.57 19.80
C PRO A 37 -12.64 -4.14 19.63
N GLY A 38 -12.81 -5.27 18.90
CA GLY A 38 -14.10 -5.87 18.61
C GLY A 38 -14.93 -5.12 17.56
N GLN A 39 -14.41 -4.03 17.02
CA GLN A 39 -15.05 -3.24 15.98
C GLN A 39 -14.46 -3.61 14.61
N ASN A 40 -15.31 -3.92 13.63
CA ASN A 40 -14.87 -4.28 12.29
C ASN A 40 -14.69 -3.01 11.41
N GLU A 41 -13.95 -2.05 11.93
CA GLU A 41 -13.62 -0.84 11.19
C GLU A 41 -12.53 -1.14 10.16
N LYS A 42 -12.72 -0.62 8.94
CA LYS A 42 -11.81 -0.81 7.81
C LYS A 42 -11.47 0.51 7.17
N TYR A 43 -10.25 0.62 6.70
CA TYR A 43 -9.79 1.70 5.85
C TYR A 43 -9.03 1.13 4.66
N TYR A 44 -9.06 1.80 3.54
CA TYR A 44 -8.48 1.30 2.29
C TYR A 44 -7.41 2.26 1.82
N LEU A 45 -6.29 1.71 1.37
CA LEU A 45 -5.26 2.47 0.65
C LEU A 45 -5.20 1.93 -0.77
N ALA A 46 -5.14 2.84 -1.74
CA ALA A 46 -4.71 2.56 -3.09
C ALA A 46 -3.32 3.15 -3.27
N ASP A 47 -2.39 2.38 -3.79
CA ASP A 47 -1.03 2.83 -4.00
C ASP A 47 -0.51 2.56 -5.41
N ALA A 48 0.55 3.27 -5.74
CA ALA A 48 1.29 3.11 -6.98
C ALA A 48 2.79 3.09 -6.69
N LEU A 49 3.42 1.94 -6.88
CA LEU A 49 4.85 1.74 -6.75
C LEU A 49 5.54 2.00 -8.08
N HIS A 50 6.35 3.04 -8.16
CA HIS A 50 7.12 3.37 -9.36
C HIS A 50 8.16 2.29 -9.67
N SER A 51 8.03 1.60 -10.82
CA SER A 51 8.82 0.41 -11.16
C SER A 51 10.33 0.65 -11.26
N GLY A 52 10.75 1.87 -11.60
CA GLY A 52 12.17 2.21 -11.78
C GLY A 52 12.85 2.78 -10.54
N THR A 53 12.11 3.51 -9.70
CA THR A 53 12.69 4.22 -8.53
C THR A 53 12.26 3.66 -7.19
N GLY A 54 11.21 2.83 -7.14
CA GLY A 54 10.63 2.36 -5.89
C GLY A 54 9.83 3.43 -5.13
N LYS A 55 9.64 4.63 -5.72
CA LYS A 55 8.85 5.68 -5.08
C LYS A 55 7.39 5.24 -4.95
N VAL A 56 6.86 5.36 -3.75
CA VAL A 56 5.48 5.02 -3.42
C VAL A 56 4.62 6.28 -3.46
N SER A 57 3.48 6.22 -4.14
CA SER A 57 2.43 7.23 -4.13
C SER A 57 1.14 6.56 -3.69
N TYR A 58 0.44 7.11 -2.71
CA TYR A 58 -0.76 6.48 -2.17
C TYR A 58 -1.85 7.48 -1.81
N VAL A 59 -3.07 7.00 -1.76
CA VAL A 59 -4.25 7.72 -1.28
C VAL A 59 -5.08 6.79 -0.40
N GLY A 60 -5.86 7.35 0.50
CA GLY A 60 -6.71 6.59 1.40
C GLY A 60 -8.19 6.92 1.28
N GLY A 61 -9.04 5.98 1.71
CA GLY A 61 -10.49 6.14 1.68
C GLY A 61 -11.24 5.09 2.50
N ASN A 62 -12.53 5.35 2.71
CA ASN A 62 -13.40 4.48 3.52
C ASN A 62 -13.97 3.29 2.74
N SER A 63 -13.72 3.22 1.44
CA SER A 63 -14.20 2.11 0.60
C SER A 63 -13.24 1.80 -0.53
N LYS A 64 -13.10 0.50 -0.86
CA LYS A 64 -12.42 0.04 -2.08
C LYS A 64 -13.37 0.27 -3.26
N SER A 65 -13.18 1.38 -3.97
CA SER A 65 -14.11 1.86 -4.99
C SER A 65 -13.39 2.48 -6.17
N SER A 66 -14.09 2.62 -7.30
CA SER A 66 -13.60 3.36 -8.47
C SER A 66 -13.19 4.79 -8.12
N ALA A 67 -13.89 5.43 -7.15
CA ALA A 67 -13.54 6.77 -6.69
C ALA A 67 -12.18 6.81 -6.00
N LEU A 68 -11.83 5.79 -5.20
CA LEU A 68 -10.50 5.67 -4.58
C LEU A 68 -9.42 5.52 -5.64
N PHE A 69 -9.61 4.62 -6.61
CA PHE A 69 -8.68 4.44 -7.72
C PHE A 69 -8.51 5.72 -8.55
N ILE A 70 -9.61 6.40 -8.91
CA ILE A 70 -9.55 7.68 -9.64
C ILE A 70 -8.83 8.76 -8.82
N SER A 71 -8.98 8.76 -7.49
CA SER A 71 -8.22 9.67 -6.61
C SER A 71 -6.72 9.43 -6.69
N LEU A 72 -6.29 8.16 -6.74
CA LEU A 72 -4.89 7.81 -6.98
C LEU A 72 -4.41 8.31 -8.35
N LEU A 73 -5.20 8.11 -9.42
CA LEU A 73 -4.85 8.60 -10.75
C LEU A 73 -4.71 10.13 -10.77
N LYS A 74 -5.61 10.86 -10.09
CA LYS A 74 -5.52 12.33 -9.94
C LYS A 74 -4.26 12.73 -9.19
N HIS A 75 -3.92 12.02 -8.11
CA HIS A 75 -2.68 12.25 -7.34
C HIS A 75 -1.44 12.06 -8.23
N LEU A 76 -1.37 10.97 -8.99
CA LEU A 76 -0.29 10.72 -9.96
C LEU A 76 -0.24 11.80 -11.06
N LYS A 77 -1.40 12.26 -11.54
CA LYS A 77 -1.50 13.35 -12.52
C LYS A 77 -0.84 14.63 -12.02
N LEU A 78 -1.01 14.96 -10.75
CA LEU A 78 -0.44 16.15 -10.11
C LEU A 78 1.05 15.96 -9.81
N THR A 79 1.46 14.77 -9.38
CA THR A 79 2.86 14.47 -9.02
C THR A 79 3.74 14.41 -10.27
N TYR A 80 3.26 13.78 -11.34
CA TYR A 80 4.02 13.54 -12.58
C TYR A 80 3.53 14.44 -13.72
N ARG A 81 3.48 15.75 -13.48
CA ARG A 81 2.94 16.76 -14.43
C ARG A 81 3.64 16.76 -15.78
N ARG A 82 4.95 16.49 -15.80
CA ARG A 82 5.80 16.49 -16.99
C ARG A 82 5.78 15.17 -17.77
N ALA A 83 5.14 14.13 -17.23
CA ALA A 83 5.04 12.85 -17.90
C ALA A 83 4.18 12.94 -19.16
N LYS A 84 4.67 12.42 -20.26
CA LYS A 84 3.95 12.28 -21.53
C LYS A 84 2.95 11.13 -21.46
N THR A 85 3.34 10.01 -20.86
CA THR A 85 2.46 8.89 -20.56
C THR A 85 2.69 8.39 -19.12
N ILE A 86 1.63 7.95 -18.47
CA ILE A 86 1.67 7.31 -17.15
C ILE A 86 1.05 5.92 -17.32
N THR A 87 1.83 4.88 -17.12
CA THR A 87 1.36 3.50 -17.27
C THR A 87 1.17 2.87 -15.90
N LEU A 88 0.00 2.27 -15.66
CA LEU A 88 -0.30 1.48 -14.48
C LEU A 88 -0.47 0.02 -14.85
N ILE A 89 0.17 -0.86 -14.10
CA ILE A 89 -0.02 -2.31 -14.16
C ILE A 89 -0.93 -2.65 -12.99
N VAL A 90 -2.16 -3.05 -13.27
CA VAL A 90 -3.23 -3.28 -12.29
C VAL A 90 -3.73 -4.71 -12.34
N ASP A 91 -4.35 -5.18 -11.29
CA ASP A 91 -5.08 -6.46 -11.30
C ASP A 91 -6.37 -6.39 -12.13
N ASN A 92 -7.08 -7.51 -12.22
CA ASN A 92 -8.34 -7.59 -12.96
C ASN A 92 -9.57 -7.21 -12.15
N TYR A 93 -9.42 -6.50 -11.03
CA TYR A 93 -10.54 -6.15 -10.18
C TYR A 93 -11.51 -5.19 -10.87
N ILE A 94 -12.80 -5.32 -10.53
CA ILE A 94 -13.91 -4.66 -11.22
C ILE A 94 -13.83 -3.13 -11.22
N ILE A 95 -13.21 -2.52 -10.20
CA ILE A 95 -13.12 -1.06 -10.09
C ILE A 95 -12.27 -0.44 -11.20
N HIS A 96 -11.24 -1.16 -11.69
CA HIS A 96 -10.38 -0.71 -12.78
C HIS A 96 -11.11 -0.72 -14.14
N LYS A 97 -12.16 -1.55 -14.26
CA LYS A 97 -12.99 -1.70 -15.48
C LYS A 97 -14.33 -1.00 -15.38
N SER A 98 -14.62 -0.29 -14.30
CA SER A 98 -15.89 0.39 -14.08
C SER A 98 -16.14 1.49 -15.11
N ARG A 99 -17.42 1.82 -15.35
CA ARG A 99 -17.82 2.90 -16.27
C ARG A 99 -17.20 4.25 -15.87
N GLU A 100 -17.08 4.52 -14.58
CA GLU A 100 -16.48 5.74 -14.04
C GLU A 100 -14.98 5.81 -14.36
N THR A 101 -14.26 4.72 -14.12
CA THR A 101 -12.83 4.62 -14.43
C THR A 101 -12.59 4.77 -15.93
N GLN A 102 -13.38 4.08 -16.77
CA GLN A 102 -13.24 4.17 -18.22
C GLN A 102 -13.52 5.58 -18.75
N ARG A 103 -14.54 6.26 -18.21
CA ARG A 103 -14.83 7.68 -18.56
C ARG A 103 -13.64 8.56 -18.22
N TRP A 104 -13.12 8.43 -16.99
CA TRP A 104 -11.97 9.24 -16.54
C TRP A 104 -10.73 9.00 -17.41
N LEU A 105 -10.43 7.75 -17.74
CA LEU A 105 -9.31 7.39 -18.62
C LEU A 105 -9.46 7.97 -20.03
N LYS A 106 -10.66 7.94 -20.58
CA LYS A 106 -10.96 8.55 -21.88
C LYS A 106 -10.71 10.07 -21.90
N GLU A 107 -11.01 10.75 -20.80
CA GLU A 107 -10.74 12.19 -20.62
C GLU A 107 -9.26 12.48 -20.32
N ASN A 108 -8.47 11.46 -19.96
CA ASN A 108 -7.06 11.59 -19.60
C ASN A 108 -6.19 10.61 -20.42
N PRO A 109 -6.05 10.78 -21.75
CA PRO A 109 -5.43 9.80 -22.66
C PRO A 109 -3.94 9.54 -22.42
N ARG A 110 -3.26 10.34 -21.61
CA ARG A 110 -1.89 10.07 -21.18
C ARG A 110 -1.78 8.90 -20.19
N PHE A 111 -2.88 8.47 -19.57
CA PHE A 111 -2.92 7.31 -18.69
C PHE A 111 -3.15 6.03 -19.50
N ARG A 112 -2.31 5.03 -19.26
CA ARG A 112 -2.42 3.69 -19.85
C ARG A 112 -2.57 2.68 -18.74
N VAL A 113 -3.58 1.83 -18.84
CA VAL A 113 -3.81 0.73 -17.89
C VAL A 113 -3.50 -0.58 -18.59
N ILE A 114 -2.63 -1.37 -17.97
CA ILE A 114 -2.25 -2.71 -18.40
C ILE A 114 -2.76 -3.67 -17.34
N TYR A 115 -3.60 -4.61 -17.73
CA TYR A 115 -4.12 -5.62 -16.82
C TYR A 115 -3.15 -6.78 -16.70
N GLN A 116 -2.92 -7.22 -15.47
CA GLN A 116 -2.10 -8.40 -15.20
C GLN A 116 -2.79 -9.66 -15.75
N PRO A 117 -2.01 -10.72 -16.12
CA PRO A 117 -2.58 -12.01 -16.43
C PRO A 117 -3.38 -12.56 -15.24
N VAL A 118 -4.45 -13.26 -15.51
CA VAL A 118 -5.27 -13.91 -14.47
C VAL A 118 -4.40 -14.91 -13.70
N TYR A 119 -4.56 -14.98 -12.39
CA TYR A 119 -3.79 -15.87 -11.48
C TYR A 119 -2.27 -15.62 -11.46
N SER A 120 -1.81 -14.39 -11.65
CA SER A 120 -0.38 -14.05 -11.64
C SER A 120 -0.01 -13.00 -10.56
N PRO A 121 -0.34 -13.20 -9.28
CA PRO A 121 -0.07 -12.21 -8.21
C PRO A 121 1.43 -11.91 -8.07
N TRP A 122 2.32 -12.87 -8.35
CA TRP A 122 3.77 -12.67 -8.29
C TRP A 122 4.32 -11.60 -9.24
N VAL A 123 3.53 -11.17 -10.23
CA VAL A 123 3.89 -10.07 -11.13
C VAL A 123 3.73 -8.72 -10.46
N ASN A 124 2.86 -8.62 -9.43
CA ASN A 124 2.63 -7.37 -8.71
C ASN A 124 3.64 -7.15 -7.59
N HIS A 125 4.64 -6.33 -7.86
CA HIS A 125 5.68 -6.02 -6.86
C HIS A 125 5.16 -5.25 -5.64
N VAL A 126 3.98 -4.66 -5.71
CA VAL A 126 3.31 -3.96 -4.59
C VAL A 126 2.98 -4.92 -3.45
N GLU A 127 2.69 -6.18 -3.73
CA GLU A 127 2.39 -7.18 -2.68
C GLU A 127 3.50 -7.30 -1.62
N ARG A 128 4.75 -7.08 -2.01
CA ARG A 128 5.88 -7.06 -1.06
C ARG A 128 5.82 -5.87 -0.12
N LEU A 129 5.37 -4.71 -0.61
CA LEU A 129 5.14 -3.53 0.22
C LEU A 129 4.02 -3.82 1.23
N TRP A 130 2.93 -4.45 0.79
CA TRP A 130 1.84 -4.86 1.67
C TRP A 130 2.26 -5.89 2.71
N GLN A 131 3.06 -6.87 2.30
CA GLN A 131 3.63 -7.83 3.24
C GLN A 131 4.46 -7.13 4.31
N ALA A 132 5.35 -6.20 3.91
CA ALA A 132 6.16 -5.42 4.84
C ALA A 132 5.29 -4.59 5.80
N LEU A 133 4.25 -3.92 5.29
CA LEU A 133 3.27 -3.17 6.08
C LEU A 133 2.57 -4.06 7.11
N HIS A 134 2.10 -5.24 6.67
CA HIS A 134 1.44 -6.18 7.57
C HIS A 134 2.38 -6.72 8.64
N ASP A 135 3.59 -7.08 8.29
CA ASP A 135 4.56 -7.63 9.23
C ASP A 135 5.05 -6.60 10.25
N THR A 136 5.09 -5.31 9.86
CA THR A 136 5.63 -4.24 10.68
C THR A 136 4.56 -3.52 11.49
N ILE A 137 3.41 -3.22 10.90
CA ILE A 137 2.42 -2.28 11.48
C ILE A 137 1.12 -2.96 11.86
N THR A 138 0.51 -3.74 10.94
CA THR A 138 -0.88 -4.19 11.15
C THR A 138 -1.00 -5.54 11.84
N ARG A 139 0.08 -6.34 11.88
CA ARG A 139 0.12 -7.60 12.61
C ARG A 139 0.35 -7.35 14.10
N ASN A 140 -0.48 -7.99 14.93
CA ASN A 140 -0.37 -7.92 16.40
C ASN A 140 -0.38 -6.49 16.99
N HIS A 141 -0.91 -5.49 16.26
CA HIS A 141 -1.00 -4.12 16.78
C HIS A 141 -2.04 -4.05 17.91
N GLN A 142 -1.90 -3.06 18.80
CA GLN A 142 -2.78 -2.80 19.93
C GLN A 142 -3.48 -1.43 19.84
N CYS A 143 -3.54 -0.86 18.63
CA CYS A 143 -4.25 0.39 18.41
C CYS A 143 -5.75 0.17 18.65
N ARG A 144 -6.38 1.03 19.43
CA ARG A 144 -7.82 0.99 19.67
C ARG A 144 -8.62 1.81 18.67
N PRO A 145 -8.31 3.11 18.42
CA PRO A 145 -8.97 3.87 17.39
C PRO A 145 -8.24 3.73 16.03
N MET A 146 -9.01 3.77 14.94
CA MET A 146 -8.48 3.67 13.57
C MET A 146 -7.46 4.77 13.27
N TRP A 147 -7.67 6.00 13.73
CA TRP A 147 -6.73 7.11 13.47
C TRP A 147 -5.31 6.83 14.00
N GLN A 148 -5.20 6.15 15.14
CA GLN A 148 -3.90 5.78 15.71
C GLN A 148 -3.17 4.75 14.82
N LEU A 149 -3.91 3.78 14.29
CA LEU A 149 -3.36 2.80 13.35
C LEU A 149 -2.95 3.48 12.04
N LEU A 150 -3.79 4.36 11.51
CA LEU A 150 -3.51 5.09 10.27
C LEU A 150 -2.29 6.01 10.40
N LYS A 151 -2.06 6.63 11.57
CA LYS A 151 -0.84 7.41 11.81
C LYS A 151 0.41 6.55 11.62
N LYS A 152 0.43 5.32 12.16
CA LYS A 152 1.53 4.37 11.97
C LYS A 152 1.65 3.91 10.52
N VAL A 153 0.54 3.67 9.85
CA VAL A 153 0.52 3.27 8.43
C VAL A 153 1.09 4.39 7.55
N HIS A 154 0.66 5.64 7.74
CA HIS A 154 1.19 6.79 6.98
C HIS A 154 2.68 6.98 7.21
N TYR A 155 3.13 6.92 8.47
CA TYR A 155 4.56 7.00 8.78
C TYR A 155 5.35 5.88 8.07
N PHE A 156 4.84 4.64 8.08
CA PHE A 156 5.46 3.53 7.36
C PHE A 156 5.55 3.82 5.86
N MET A 157 4.46 4.25 5.22
CA MET A 157 4.41 4.52 3.78
C MET A 157 5.41 5.59 3.36
N GLU A 158 5.56 6.64 4.17
CA GLU A 158 6.51 7.73 3.94
C GLU A 158 7.97 7.27 4.10
N THR A 159 8.24 6.51 5.18
CA THR A 159 9.60 6.04 5.50
C THR A 159 10.08 4.96 4.54
N MET A 160 9.16 4.13 4.02
CA MET A 160 9.48 3.05 3.09
C MET A 160 9.55 3.51 1.62
N SER A 161 9.36 4.78 1.34
CA SER A 161 9.52 5.34 0.00
C SER A 161 10.90 6.01 -0.14
N PRO A 162 11.80 5.58 -1.06
CA PRO A 162 11.57 4.56 -2.09
C PRO A 162 11.63 3.12 -1.54
N PHE A 163 10.62 2.31 -1.87
CA PHE A 163 10.58 0.92 -1.46
C PHE A 163 11.57 0.10 -2.29
N PRO A 164 12.39 -0.75 -1.67
CA PRO A 164 13.31 -1.64 -2.36
C PRO A 164 12.50 -2.68 -3.12
N GLY A 165 12.24 -2.43 -4.39
CA GLY A 165 11.64 -3.39 -5.32
C GLY A 165 12.50 -4.64 -5.45
N GLY A 166 12.03 -5.69 -6.12
CA GLY A 166 12.55 -7.05 -6.16
C GLY A 166 14.07 -7.29 -6.24
N LYS A 167 14.86 -6.27 -6.53
CA LYS A 167 16.33 -6.32 -6.57
C LYS A 167 16.99 -6.02 -5.22
N TYR A 168 16.28 -5.35 -4.29
CA TYR A 168 16.80 -4.89 -3.00
C TYR A 168 15.76 -5.11 -1.90
N GLY A 169 15.27 -6.35 -1.75
CA GLY A 169 14.34 -6.67 -0.66
C GLY A 169 14.95 -6.32 0.70
N LEU A 170 14.19 -5.64 1.57
CA LEU A 170 14.58 -5.45 2.96
C LEU A 170 14.86 -6.80 3.61
N VAL A 171 16.05 -6.95 4.16
CA VAL A 171 16.40 -8.13 4.96
C VAL A 171 15.52 -8.08 6.23
N LYS A 172 15.03 -9.22 6.72
CA LYS A 172 14.18 -9.31 7.93
C LYS A 172 14.71 -8.52 9.14
N GLY A 173 16.04 -8.30 9.23
CA GLY A 173 16.69 -7.52 10.27
C GLY A 173 16.43 -6.01 10.16
N GLU A 174 16.38 -5.47 8.95
CA GLU A 174 16.15 -4.03 8.71
C GLU A 174 14.69 -3.66 8.99
N LEU A 175 13.74 -4.56 8.67
CA LEU A 175 12.33 -4.41 9.06
C LEU A 175 12.14 -4.36 10.58
N ARG A 176 12.96 -5.12 11.35
CA ARG A 176 12.92 -5.08 12.81
C ARG A 176 13.48 -3.80 13.38
N ALA A 177 14.58 -3.27 12.82
CA ALA A 177 15.14 -2.00 13.22
C ALA A 177 14.18 -0.84 12.94
N LEU A 178 13.51 -0.84 11.79
CA LEU A 178 12.44 0.10 11.45
C LEU A 178 11.27 0.02 12.43
N ASN A 179 10.83 -1.18 12.80
CA ASN A 179 9.74 -1.38 13.75
C ASN A 179 10.07 -0.82 15.15
N LEU A 180 11.32 -0.97 15.60
CA LEU A 180 11.78 -0.39 16.86
C LEU A 180 11.79 1.15 16.79
N ASN A 181 12.26 1.73 15.70
CA ASN A 181 12.27 3.18 15.51
C ASN A 181 10.84 3.76 15.42
N ILE A 182 9.95 3.13 14.66
CA ILE A 182 8.55 3.56 14.56
C ILE A 182 7.85 3.52 15.93
N ASN A 183 8.11 2.48 16.73
CA ASN A 183 7.50 2.36 18.05
C ASN A 183 8.06 3.39 19.04
N ASN A 184 9.34 3.73 18.94
CA ASN A 184 9.98 4.73 19.81
C ASN A 184 9.55 6.18 19.45
N GLU A 185 9.41 6.50 18.16
CA GLU A 185 9.00 7.84 17.73
C GLU A 185 7.50 8.12 17.87
N LEU A 186 6.65 7.08 17.94
CA LEU A 186 5.20 7.19 18.06
C LEU A 186 4.67 6.86 19.46
N SER A 187 5.55 6.59 20.42
CA SER A 187 5.18 6.52 21.84
C SER A 187 4.95 7.93 22.39
N PRO A 188 3.91 8.14 23.22
CA PRO A 188 3.61 9.45 23.78
C PRO A 188 4.71 9.96 24.71
#